data_9c8cfaf6f59524ca2b559022cf298dc2
#
_entry.id   9c8cfaf6f59524ca2b559022cf298dc2
#
_cell.length_a   1.000
_cell.length_b   1.000
_cell.length_c   1.000
_cell.angle_alpha   90.00
_cell.angle_beta   90.00
_cell.angle_gamma   90.00
#
_symmetry.space_group_name_H-M   'P 1'
#
loop_
_entity.id
_entity.type
_entity.pdbx_description
1 polymer ?
#
loop_
_entity_poly.entity_id
_entity_poly.type
_entity_poly.pdbx_seq_one_letter_code
_entity_poly.pdbx_strand_id
1 'polypeptide(L)'
;MKINTNISALMATGNLHRTEDKITTSLTRLSSGYRINKAADDAAGMAISQKMHAQIRGLQRASRNGSDGISFIQTAEGALTEVEAMLQRCRELSVQASNDVTTLDDKKAIQQEIEALMSEIDRLASDTEFNTKSILDGTCCRQTSSSNTGVSVISMTDDVALTTYSLSITQAATKTSVTSGALTMAATDVFAEDGKVQINGQSIEIKKGETLEEAYARIRDCCEKMNIDVLPVNGTDADGNPQKVPLNAASSLYFESKIYGASRNIEITTDNPELAKKLGVDGATITQGKDAVVALDTTSGFSKTATTFVEGNRVTVSDRGGFEIVFDVAGAEAGTDADVTVLDAGFVAIQIGSNEGQDIDISIPAVTCESLNIQYCNVCTHDGAQECITLFDEAIKQVSACLLYTSPSPRDRSLS
;
A
#
# COMPACT_ATOMS: atom_id res chain seq x y z
N MET A 1 -99.86 3.81 29.25
CA MET A 1 -98.74 2.95 28.86
C MET A 1 -98.14 3.45 27.53
N LYS A 2 -96.93 3.98 27.53
CA LYS A 2 -96.24 4.31 26.31
C LYS A 2 -95.65 3.02 25.78
N ILE A 3 -96.26 2.50 24.72
CA ILE A 3 -95.85 1.20 24.08
C ILE A 3 -94.66 1.35 23.13
N ASN A 4 -94.09 2.53 23.03
CA ASN A 4 -93.04 2.84 22.03
C ASN A 4 -91.62 2.59 22.49
N THR A 5 -91.38 2.12 23.70
CA THR A 5 -90.03 1.82 24.14
C THR A 5 -90.03 0.62 25.09
N ASN A 6 -89.70 -0.54 24.58
CA ASN A 6 -89.49 -1.74 25.37
C ASN A 6 -88.05 -1.72 25.92
N ILE A 7 -87.88 -1.15 27.15
CA ILE A 7 -86.53 -0.99 27.76
C ILE A 7 -85.88 -2.35 28.02
N SER A 8 -86.64 -3.40 28.34
CA SER A 8 -86.11 -4.73 28.52
C SER A 8 -85.54 -5.37 27.23
N ALA A 9 -86.23 -5.13 26.10
CA ALA A 9 -85.75 -5.59 24.78
C ALA A 9 -84.46 -4.80 24.36
N LEU A 10 -84.44 -3.49 24.63
CA LEU A 10 -83.26 -2.66 24.35
C LEU A 10 -82.07 -3.09 25.19
N MET A 11 -82.26 -3.40 26.49
CA MET A 11 -81.24 -3.95 27.37
C MET A 11 -80.74 -5.36 26.88
N ALA A 12 -81.65 -6.22 26.47
CA ALA A 12 -81.30 -7.53 25.96
C ALA A 12 -80.49 -7.45 24.68
N THR A 13 -80.89 -6.62 23.72
CA THR A 13 -80.15 -6.36 22.47
C THR A 13 -78.79 -5.74 22.72
N GLY A 14 -78.70 -4.79 23.66
CA GLY A 14 -77.41 -4.21 24.07
C GLY A 14 -76.44 -5.21 24.70
N ASN A 15 -76.99 -6.16 25.52
CA ASN A 15 -76.17 -7.22 26.11
C ASN A 15 -75.75 -8.26 25.05
N LEU A 16 -76.61 -8.53 24.08
CA LEU A 16 -76.30 -9.44 22.96
C LEU A 16 -75.13 -8.87 22.11
N HIS A 17 -75.19 -7.62 21.71
CA HIS A 17 -74.11 -6.94 21.00
C HIS A 17 -72.78 -6.93 21.79
N ARG A 18 -72.83 -6.66 23.10
CA ARG A 18 -71.62 -6.72 23.94
C ARG A 18 -71.03 -8.13 24.03
N THR A 19 -71.84 -9.17 23.99
CA THR A 19 -71.38 -10.55 24.03
C THR A 19 -70.82 -10.97 22.65
N GLU A 20 -71.41 -10.51 21.59
CA GLU A 20 -70.97 -10.71 20.20
C GLU A 20 -69.59 -10.05 19.97
N ASP A 21 -69.38 -8.82 20.43
CA ASP A 21 -68.11 -8.10 20.42
C ASP A 21 -67.00 -8.86 21.18
N LYS A 22 -67.34 -9.38 22.40
CA LYS A 22 -66.39 -10.18 23.20
C LYS A 22 -66.01 -11.51 22.47
N ILE A 23 -66.98 -12.19 21.88
CA ILE A 23 -66.74 -13.42 21.12
C ILE A 23 -65.85 -13.10 19.91
N THR A 24 -66.17 -12.07 19.14
CA THR A 24 -65.39 -11.63 17.98
C THR A 24 -63.94 -11.26 18.38
N THR A 25 -63.74 -10.53 19.46
CA THR A 25 -62.41 -10.21 20.00
C THR A 25 -61.66 -11.47 20.41
N SER A 26 -62.33 -12.43 21.09
CA SER A 26 -61.70 -13.68 21.50
C SER A 26 -61.34 -14.57 20.33
N LEU A 27 -62.19 -14.66 19.29
CA LEU A 27 -61.93 -15.36 18.05
C LEU A 27 -60.75 -14.74 17.28
N THR A 28 -60.68 -13.40 17.21
CA THR A 28 -59.58 -12.70 16.57
C THR A 28 -58.28 -13.00 17.29
N ARG A 29 -58.26 -13.00 18.64
CA ARG A 29 -57.07 -13.35 19.43
C ARG A 29 -56.66 -14.81 19.27
N LEU A 30 -57.62 -15.72 19.21
CA LEU A 30 -57.36 -17.16 19.00
C LEU A 30 -56.85 -17.44 17.60
N SER A 31 -57.43 -16.81 16.58
CA SER A 31 -57.02 -16.96 15.19
C SER A 31 -55.64 -16.38 14.91
N SER A 32 -55.30 -15.22 15.47
CA SER A 32 -53.98 -14.57 15.27
C SER A 32 -52.92 -15.14 16.19
N GLY A 33 -53.27 -15.79 17.29
CA GLY A 33 -52.35 -16.21 18.34
C GLY A 33 -51.80 -15.05 19.21
N TYR A 34 -52.22 -13.82 18.93
CA TYR A 34 -51.73 -12.62 19.67
C TYR A 34 -52.82 -12.06 20.60
N ARG A 35 -52.44 -11.65 21.81
CA ARG A 35 -53.29 -10.98 22.77
C ARG A 35 -53.73 -9.58 22.33
N ILE A 36 -52.78 -8.84 21.68
CA ILE A 36 -52.93 -7.47 21.20
C ILE A 36 -52.93 -7.52 19.65
N ASN A 37 -54.05 -7.22 19.03
CA ASN A 37 -54.20 -7.22 17.56
C ASN A 37 -54.45 -5.83 17.01
N LYS A 38 -55.04 -4.93 17.80
CA LYS A 38 -55.38 -3.58 17.38
C LYS A 38 -54.85 -2.58 18.38
N ALA A 39 -54.53 -1.36 17.92
CA ALA A 39 -54.10 -0.27 18.80
C ALA A 39 -55.13 0.05 19.90
N ALA A 40 -56.44 -0.25 19.64
CA ALA A 40 -57.51 -0.11 20.60
C ALA A 40 -57.44 -1.12 21.80
N ASP A 41 -56.75 -2.28 21.60
CA ASP A 41 -56.59 -3.27 22.67
C ASP A 41 -55.57 -2.81 23.73
N ASP A 42 -54.42 -2.28 23.28
CA ASP A 42 -53.35 -1.71 24.11
C ASP A 42 -52.36 -0.96 23.19
N ALA A 43 -52.49 0.36 23.13
CA ALA A 43 -51.65 1.20 22.29
C ALA A 43 -50.17 1.20 22.71
N ALA A 44 -49.91 1.21 24.05
CA ALA A 44 -48.56 1.22 24.60
C ALA A 44 -47.85 -0.12 24.37
N GLY A 45 -48.52 -1.25 24.65
CA GLY A 45 -47.98 -2.59 24.39
C GLY A 45 -47.76 -2.86 22.92
N MET A 46 -48.63 -2.35 22.05
CA MET A 46 -48.46 -2.49 20.60
C MET A 46 -47.23 -1.70 20.11
N ALA A 47 -47.02 -0.48 20.57
CA ALA A 47 -45.85 0.35 20.25
C ALA A 47 -44.54 -0.34 20.67
N ILE A 48 -44.48 -0.88 21.91
CA ILE A 48 -43.32 -1.62 22.41
C ILE A 48 -43.07 -2.89 21.55
N SER A 49 -44.12 -3.67 21.27
CA SER A 49 -44.03 -4.88 20.46
C SER A 49 -43.51 -4.57 19.05
N GLN A 50 -44.02 -3.53 18.40
CA GLN A 50 -43.55 -3.08 17.09
C GLN A 50 -42.07 -2.68 17.13
N LYS A 51 -41.63 -1.93 18.15
CA LYS A 51 -40.24 -1.56 18.36
C LYS A 51 -39.35 -2.81 18.52
N MET A 52 -39.78 -3.76 19.37
CA MET A 52 -39.03 -5.02 19.56
C MET A 52 -38.95 -5.86 18.29
N HIS A 53 -40.03 -5.95 17.52
CA HIS A 53 -40.02 -6.65 16.24
C HIS A 53 -39.08 -5.98 15.20
N ALA A 54 -39.00 -4.64 15.22
CA ALA A 54 -38.05 -3.90 14.39
C ALA A 54 -36.61 -4.21 14.79
N GLN A 55 -36.33 -4.20 16.11
CA GLN A 55 -35.02 -4.54 16.67
C GLN A 55 -34.60 -5.99 16.33
N ILE A 56 -35.51 -6.96 16.52
CA ILE A 56 -35.23 -8.38 16.19
C ILE A 56 -34.88 -8.54 14.72
N ARG A 57 -35.63 -7.90 13.80
CA ARG A 57 -35.34 -7.93 12.37
C ARG A 57 -34.03 -7.23 12.05
N GLY A 58 -33.72 -6.13 12.72
CA GLY A 58 -32.45 -5.43 12.64
C GLY A 58 -31.28 -6.32 13.07
N LEU A 59 -31.37 -6.96 14.23
CA LEU A 59 -30.34 -7.87 14.75
C LEU A 59 -30.15 -9.12 13.88
N GLN A 60 -31.24 -9.68 13.31
CA GLN A 60 -31.12 -10.79 12.36
C GLN A 60 -30.41 -10.39 11.07
N ARG A 61 -30.57 -9.14 10.61
CA ARG A 61 -29.82 -8.62 9.47
C ARG A 61 -28.37 -8.35 9.86
N ALA A 62 -28.13 -7.75 11.03
CA ALA A 62 -26.80 -7.50 11.57
C ALA A 62 -25.99 -8.79 11.75
N SER A 63 -26.62 -9.88 12.20
CA SER A 63 -25.94 -11.19 12.26
C SER A 63 -25.52 -11.72 10.90
N ARG A 64 -26.31 -11.50 9.86
CA ARG A 64 -25.91 -11.85 8.47
C ARG A 64 -24.79 -10.97 7.97
N ASN A 65 -24.88 -9.67 8.21
CA ASN A 65 -23.81 -8.74 7.86
C ASN A 65 -22.48 -9.11 8.57
N GLY A 66 -22.55 -9.56 9.83
CA GLY A 66 -21.38 -10.09 10.55
C GLY A 66 -20.79 -11.33 9.88
N SER A 67 -21.63 -12.25 9.38
CA SER A 67 -21.16 -13.42 8.63
C SER A 67 -20.52 -13.03 7.30
N ASP A 68 -21.09 -12.03 6.62
CA ASP A 68 -20.52 -11.48 5.38
C ASP A 68 -19.14 -10.84 5.65
N GLY A 69 -19.04 -10.10 6.77
CA GLY A 69 -17.77 -9.52 7.23
C GLY A 69 -16.69 -10.55 7.56
N ILE A 70 -17.07 -11.64 8.22
CA ILE A 70 -16.14 -12.76 8.49
C ILE A 70 -15.65 -13.36 7.17
N SER A 71 -16.54 -13.54 6.19
CA SER A 71 -16.14 -14.05 4.87
C SER A 71 -15.20 -13.11 4.12
N PHE A 72 -15.42 -11.80 4.25
CA PHE A 72 -14.52 -10.76 3.73
C PHE A 72 -13.12 -10.87 4.33
N ILE A 73 -13.03 -10.95 5.67
CA ILE A 73 -11.76 -11.09 6.39
C ILE A 73 -11.06 -12.40 6.00
N GLN A 74 -11.78 -13.52 5.92
CA GLN A 74 -11.20 -14.82 5.54
C GLN A 74 -10.64 -14.81 4.11
N THR A 75 -11.26 -14.06 3.19
CA THR A 75 -10.72 -13.90 1.83
C THR A 75 -9.42 -13.11 1.86
N ALA A 76 -9.35 -12.02 2.64
CA ALA A 76 -8.13 -11.24 2.82
C ALA A 76 -7.02 -12.06 3.51
N GLU A 77 -7.34 -12.81 4.58
CA GLU A 77 -6.42 -13.69 5.31
C GLU A 77 -5.81 -14.76 4.40
N GLY A 78 -6.63 -15.37 3.52
CA GLY A 78 -6.16 -16.34 2.54
C GLY A 78 -5.13 -15.73 1.58
N ALA A 79 -5.43 -14.56 1.01
CA ALA A 79 -4.52 -13.88 0.10
C ALA A 79 -3.24 -13.40 0.80
N LEU A 80 -3.35 -12.84 2.01
CA LEU A 80 -2.19 -12.41 2.80
C LEU A 80 -1.26 -13.57 3.16
N THR A 81 -1.80 -14.75 3.40
CA THR A 81 -1.01 -15.97 3.67
C THR A 81 -0.19 -16.39 2.44
N GLU A 82 -0.75 -16.27 1.23
CA GLU A 82 -0.01 -16.53 -0.01
C GLU A 82 1.07 -15.46 -0.25
N VAL A 83 0.79 -14.18 0.03
CA VAL A 83 1.80 -13.11 -0.05
C VAL A 83 2.94 -13.38 0.94
N GLU A 84 2.63 -13.75 2.19
CA GLU A 84 3.66 -14.09 3.18
C GLU A 84 4.55 -15.25 2.71
N ALA A 85 3.97 -16.30 2.12
CA ALA A 85 4.73 -17.42 1.57
C ALA A 85 5.66 -16.98 0.41
N MET A 86 5.19 -16.09 -0.47
CA MET A 86 6.02 -15.52 -1.55
C MET A 86 7.14 -14.64 -1.00
N LEU A 87 6.88 -13.80 0.00
CA LEU A 87 7.91 -12.97 0.66
C LEU A 87 8.96 -13.83 1.36
N GLN A 88 8.56 -14.90 2.04
CA GLN A 88 9.50 -15.86 2.64
C GLN A 88 10.37 -16.52 1.57
N ARG A 89 9.80 -16.87 0.41
CA ARG A 89 10.56 -17.40 -0.72
C ARG A 89 11.55 -16.39 -1.29
N CYS A 90 11.14 -15.13 -1.46
CA CYS A 90 12.03 -14.03 -1.88
C CYS A 90 13.20 -13.85 -0.89
N ARG A 91 12.92 -13.92 0.40
CA ARG A 91 13.95 -13.87 1.44
C ARG A 91 14.93 -15.03 1.35
N GLU A 92 14.47 -16.28 1.17
CA GLU A 92 15.33 -17.46 0.98
C GLU A 92 16.25 -17.28 -0.23
N LEU A 93 15.71 -16.82 -1.36
CA LEU A 93 16.45 -16.53 -2.58
C LEU A 93 17.50 -15.42 -2.36
N SER A 94 17.18 -14.40 -1.59
CA SER A 94 18.13 -13.33 -1.25
C SER A 94 19.29 -13.85 -0.39
N VAL A 95 19.00 -14.72 0.57
CA VAL A 95 20.05 -15.40 1.36
C VAL A 95 20.93 -16.29 0.47
N GLN A 96 20.35 -17.00 -0.49
CA GLN A 96 21.10 -17.79 -1.45
C GLN A 96 22.01 -16.91 -2.34
N ALA A 97 21.51 -15.79 -2.81
CA ALA A 97 22.26 -14.85 -3.65
C ALA A 97 23.37 -14.10 -2.90
N SER A 98 23.20 -13.90 -1.59
CA SER A 98 24.21 -13.28 -0.71
C SER A 98 25.48 -14.13 -0.57
N ASN A 99 25.49 -15.36 -1.02
CA ASN A 99 26.67 -16.22 -0.95
C ASN A 99 27.64 -15.88 -2.08
N ASP A 100 28.91 -15.62 -1.77
CA ASP A 100 29.96 -15.29 -2.74
C ASP A 100 30.39 -16.48 -3.64
N VAL A 101 29.93 -17.69 -3.30
CA VAL A 101 30.16 -18.89 -4.15
C VAL A 101 29.25 -18.90 -5.39
N THR A 102 28.14 -18.15 -5.37
CA THR A 102 27.21 -18.03 -6.51
C THR A 102 27.81 -17.14 -7.61
N THR A 103 27.76 -17.65 -8.85
CA THR A 103 28.22 -16.87 -10.00
C THR A 103 27.24 -15.73 -10.33
N LEU A 104 27.71 -14.73 -11.08
CA LEU A 104 26.84 -13.64 -11.51
C LEU A 104 25.64 -14.15 -12.33
N ASP A 105 25.82 -15.17 -13.14
CA ASP A 105 24.73 -15.73 -13.96
C ASP A 105 23.71 -16.47 -13.07
N ASP A 106 24.17 -17.13 -12.01
CA ASP A 106 23.26 -17.72 -11.00
C ASP A 106 22.49 -16.63 -10.25
N LYS A 107 23.15 -15.54 -9.86
CA LYS A 107 22.51 -14.38 -9.21
C LYS A 107 21.46 -13.74 -10.12
N LYS A 108 21.72 -13.65 -11.42
CA LYS A 108 20.72 -13.16 -12.40
C LYS A 108 19.50 -14.09 -12.50
N ALA A 109 19.72 -15.41 -12.48
CA ALA A 109 18.60 -16.36 -12.49
C ALA A 109 17.75 -16.25 -11.22
N ILE A 110 18.40 -16.06 -10.05
CA ILE A 110 17.72 -15.79 -8.80
C ILE A 110 16.94 -14.46 -8.85
N GLN A 111 17.52 -13.40 -9.42
CA GLN A 111 16.86 -12.12 -9.60
C GLN A 111 15.57 -12.25 -10.42
N GLN A 112 15.63 -13.00 -11.53
CA GLN A 112 14.43 -13.25 -12.35
C GLN A 112 13.32 -13.99 -11.58
N GLU A 113 13.67 -14.93 -10.69
CA GLU A 113 12.70 -15.61 -9.83
C GLU A 113 12.08 -14.64 -8.83
N ILE A 114 12.89 -13.76 -8.21
CA ILE A 114 12.39 -12.72 -7.30
C ILE A 114 11.46 -11.74 -8.04
N GLU A 115 11.83 -11.25 -9.21
CA GLU A 115 11.00 -10.37 -10.03
C GLU A 115 9.66 -11.01 -10.42
N ALA A 116 9.67 -12.31 -10.73
CA ALA A 116 8.45 -13.04 -11.01
C ALA A 116 7.55 -13.17 -9.77
N LEU A 117 8.13 -13.42 -8.58
CA LEU A 117 7.40 -13.46 -7.32
C LEU A 117 6.84 -12.09 -6.95
N MET A 118 7.61 -11.02 -7.10
CA MET A 118 7.13 -9.63 -6.88
C MET A 118 5.98 -9.27 -7.82
N SER A 119 6.09 -9.62 -9.10
CA SER A 119 4.99 -9.43 -10.06
C SER A 119 3.74 -10.22 -9.68
N GLU A 120 3.90 -11.40 -9.09
CA GLU A 120 2.78 -12.22 -8.62
C GLU A 120 2.15 -11.63 -7.35
N ILE A 121 2.95 -11.01 -6.45
CA ILE A 121 2.43 -10.26 -5.28
C ILE A 121 1.56 -9.10 -5.76
N ASP A 122 2.06 -8.28 -6.70
CA ASP A 122 1.29 -7.15 -7.24
C ASP A 122 0.02 -7.61 -7.97
N ARG A 123 0.10 -8.73 -8.71
CA ARG A 123 -1.06 -9.33 -9.35
C ARG A 123 -2.07 -9.81 -8.31
N LEU A 124 -1.63 -10.49 -7.26
CA LEU A 124 -2.51 -10.96 -6.20
C LEU A 124 -3.18 -9.78 -5.46
N ALA A 125 -2.43 -8.70 -5.22
CA ALA A 125 -2.95 -7.49 -4.59
C ALA A 125 -4.04 -6.83 -5.43
N SER A 126 -3.91 -6.83 -6.76
CA SER A 126 -4.90 -6.24 -7.68
C SER A 126 -6.10 -7.14 -7.95
N ASP A 127 -5.87 -8.47 -8.02
CA ASP A 127 -6.90 -9.44 -8.43
C ASP A 127 -7.74 -9.94 -7.24
N THR A 128 -7.28 -9.77 -6.00
CA THR A 128 -8.04 -10.19 -4.82
C THR A 128 -9.23 -9.26 -4.58
N GLU A 129 -10.42 -9.74 -4.91
CA GLU A 129 -11.66 -8.99 -4.75
C GLU A 129 -12.69 -9.76 -3.92
N PHE A 130 -13.54 -9.02 -3.21
CA PHE A 130 -14.74 -9.52 -2.57
C PHE A 130 -15.93 -8.70 -3.03
N ASN A 131 -16.88 -9.34 -3.70
CA ASN A 131 -18.05 -8.67 -4.26
C ASN A 131 -17.69 -7.45 -5.13
N THR A 132 -16.72 -7.60 -6.04
CA THR A 132 -16.20 -6.56 -6.96
C THR A 132 -15.46 -5.39 -6.30
N LYS A 133 -15.11 -5.51 -5.03
CA LYS A 133 -14.21 -4.56 -4.34
C LYS A 133 -12.86 -5.20 -4.16
N SER A 134 -11.80 -4.57 -4.64
CA SER A 134 -10.42 -4.96 -4.34
C SER A 134 -10.16 -4.78 -2.84
N ILE A 135 -9.39 -5.71 -2.27
CA ILE A 135 -9.17 -5.75 -0.81
C ILE A 135 -7.77 -5.29 -0.44
N LEU A 136 -6.76 -5.66 -1.25
CA LEU A 136 -5.34 -5.50 -0.93
C LEU A 136 -4.64 -4.39 -1.71
N ASP A 137 -5.35 -3.66 -2.56
CA ASP A 137 -4.82 -2.57 -3.39
C ASP A 137 -4.76 -1.21 -2.67
N GLY A 138 -5.23 -1.14 -1.41
CA GLY A 138 -5.30 0.08 -0.62
C GLY A 138 -6.65 0.81 -0.70
N THR A 139 -7.61 0.35 -1.50
CA THR A 139 -8.95 0.98 -1.56
C THR A 139 -9.77 0.74 -0.30
N CYS A 140 -9.44 -0.31 0.46
CA CYS A 140 -10.07 -0.66 1.74
C CYS A 140 -9.33 -0.10 2.97
N CYS A 141 -8.36 0.80 2.79
CA CYS A 141 -7.73 1.53 3.88
C CYS A 141 -8.27 2.97 3.98
N ARG A 142 -7.98 3.64 5.10
CA ARG A 142 -8.32 5.05 5.27
C ARG A 142 -7.69 5.89 4.17
N GLN A 143 -8.49 6.73 3.53
CA GLN A 143 -8.03 7.62 2.48
C GLN A 143 -7.44 8.90 3.04
N THR A 144 -6.47 9.44 2.32
CA THR A 144 -5.84 10.71 2.64
C THR A 144 -5.98 11.68 1.50
N SER A 145 -6.03 12.97 1.82
CA SER A 145 -5.97 14.06 0.86
C SER A 145 -4.77 14.93 1.19
N SER A 146 -3.87 15.10 0.24
CA SER A 146 -2.72 16.00 0.37
C SER A 146 -2.96 17.33 -0.35
N SER A 147 -2.55 18.43 0.25
CA SER A 147 -2.55 19.75 -0.40
C SER A 147 -1.45 19.91 -1.45
N ASN A 148 -0.40 19.08 -1.35
CA ASN A 148 0.74 19.07 -2.26
C ASN A 148 0.73 17.75 -3.06
N THR A 149 0.66 17.84 -4.39
CA THR A 149 0.64 16.67 -5.28
C THR A 149 1.93 15.85 -5.26
N GLY A 150 3.04 16.44 -4.79
CA GLY A 150 4.32 15.76 -4.63
C GLY A 150 4.45 14.96 -3.34
N VAL A 151 3.43 14.98 -2.46
CA VAL A 151 3.41 14.24 -1.21
C VAL A 151 2.21 13.31 -1.20
N SER A 152 2.47 12.02 -1.06
CA SER A 152 1.43 10.98 -0.92
C SER A 152 1.67 10.14 0.33
N VAL A 153 0.61 9.52 0.83
CA VAL A 153 0.71 8.55 1.94
C VAL A 153 0.73 7.15 1.34
N ILE A 154 1.78 6.39 1.65
CA ILE A 154 1.94 5.00 1.20
C ILE A 154 1.21 4.05 2.14
N SER A 155 1.41 4.23 3.46
CA SER A 155 0.78 3.40 4.48
C SER A 155 0.54 4.18 5.76
N MET A 156 -0.44 3.75 6.54
CA MET A 156 -0.73 4.27 7.87
C MET A 156 -1.34 3.19 8.75
N THR A 157 -1.12 3.31 10.05
CA THR A 157 -1.75 2.45 11.07
C THR A 157 -3.12 2.97 11.48
N ASP A 158 -3.95 2.09 12.05
CA ASP A 158 -5.31 2.46 12.52
C ASP A 158 -5.30 3.45 13.72
N ASP A 159 -4.19 3.55 14.43
CA ASP A 159 -4.01 4.49 15.56
C ASP A 159 -3.84 5.96 15.10
N VAL A 160 -3.81 6.20 13.80
CA VAL A 160 -3.73 7.56 13.23
C VAL A 160 -5.07 8.27 13.36
N ALA A 161 -5.07 9.43 14.04
CA ALA A 161 -6.28 10.21 14.26
C ALA A 161 -6.79 10.85 12.95
N LEU A 162 -8.13 11.06 12.88
CA LEU A 162 -8.79 11.77 11.78
C LEU A 162 -8.53 13.27 11.90
N THR A 163 -7.39 13.73 11.47
CA THR A 163 -6.97 15.13 11.55
C THR A 163 -6.05 15.48 10.37
N THR A 164 -5.64 16.74 10.30
CA THR A 164 -4.66 17.20 9.32
C THR A 164 -3.27 17.14 9.92
N TYR A 165 -2.36 16.56 9.20
CA TYR A 165 -0.94 16.42 9.53
C TYR A 165 -0.15 17.33 8.60
N SER A 166 0.49 18.37 9.15
CA SER A 166 1.27 19.32 8.36
C SER A 166 2.75 18.99 8.48
N LEU A 167 3.40 18.92 7.34
CA LEU A 167 4.84 18.68 7.23
C LEU A 167 5.46 19.71 6.28
N SER A 168 6.68 20.14 6.59
CA SER A 168 7.44 21.08 5.76
C SER A 168 8.67 20.37 5.20
N ILE A 169 8.81 20.37 3.87
CA ILE A 169 9.91 19.73 3.17
C ILE A 169 11.05 20.75 3.05
N THR A 170 12.05 20.61 3.91
CA THR A 170 13.19 21.52 3.91
C THR A 170 14.17 21.20 2.77
N GLN A 171 14.33 19.92 2.44
CA GLN A 171 15.16 19.44 1.35
C GLN A 171 14.43 18.33 0.61
N ALA A 172 14.39 18.44 -0.72
CA ALA A 172 13.84 17.39 -1.57
C ALA A 172 14.81 16.19 -1.69
N ALA A 173 14.26 14.99 -1.80
CA ALA A 173 15.05 13.81 -2.15
C ALA A 173 15.61 13.95 -3.57
N THR A 174 16.88 13.58 -3.75
CA THR A 174 17.51 13.54 -5.08
C THR A 174 18.18 12.20 -5.31
N LYS A 175 18.27 11.81 -6.59
CA LYS A 175 18.94 10.59 -7.01
C LYS A 175 20.42 10.84 -7.21
N THR A 176 21.24 9.81 -6.95
CA THR A 176 22.67 9.87 -7.33
C THR A 176 22.79 9.78 -8.85
N SER A 177 23.57 10.68 -9.43
CA SER A 177 23.85 10.66 -10.85
C SER A 177 25.34 10.84 -11.14
N VAL A 178 25.78 10.23 -12.24
CA VAL A 178 27.15 10.34 -12.74
C VAL A 178 27.09 10.69 -14.21
N THR A 179 27.66 11.82 -14.57
CA THR A 179 27.81 12.18 -15.99
C THR A 179 29.25 11.86 -16.40
N SER A 180 29.43 10.99 -17.41
CA SER A 180 30.75 10.73 -17.95
C SER A 180 31.33 12.00 -18.57
N GLY A 181 32.64 12.06 -18.69
CA GLY A 181 33.31 13.03 -19.57
C GLY A 181 32.89 12.84 -21.03
N ALA A 182 33.52 13.61 -21.92
CA ALA A 182 33.19 13.55 -23.33
C ALA A 182 33.52 12.18 -23.96
N LEU A 183 32.56 11.60 -24.64
CA LEU A 183 32.78 10.42 -25.50
C LEU A 183 33.65 10.82 -26.66
N THR A 184 34.75 10.07 -26.91
CA THR A 184 35.70 10.34 -28.01
C THR A 184 35.53 9.36 -29.17
N MET A 185 34.52 8.48 -29.12
CA MET A 185 34.19 7.49 -30.11
C MET A 185 32.80 7.71 -30.70
N ALA A 186 32.63 7.44 -32.00
CA ALA A 186 31.30 7.32 -32.61
C ALA A 186 30.67 5.96 -32.26
N ALA A 187 29.34 5.85 -32.34
CA ALA A 187 28.62 4.61 -32.04
C ALA A 187 29.10 3.37 -32.84
N THR A 188 29.58 3.58 -34.04
CA THR A 188 30.08 2.54 -34.94
C THR A 188 31.56 2.28 -34.82
N ASP A 189 32.30 3.08 -34.05
CA ASP A 189 33.74 2.89 -33.86
C ASP A 189 34.02 1.64 -33.04
N VAL A 190 35.14 0.97 -33.31
CA VAL A 190 35.52 -0.26 -32.62
C VAL A 190 36.60 -0.04 -31.58
N PHE A 191 36.57 -0.80 -30.53
CA PHE A 191 37.62 -0.78 -29.51
C PHE A 191 38.88 -1.47 -30.05
N ALA A 192 40.01 -0.82 -29.82
CA ALA A 192 41.34 -1.31 -30.32
C ALA A 192 41.96 -2.37 -29.41
N GLU A 193 41.57 -2.40 -28.14
CA GLU A 193 42.14 -3.26 -27.10
C GLU A 193 41.01 -3.83 -26.22
N ASP A 194 41.30 -4.95 -25.56
CA ASP A 194 40.46 -5.53 -24.56
C ASP A 194 40.55 -4.69 -23.29
N GLY A 195 39.44 -4.60 -22.52
CA GLY A 195 39.42 -3.92 -21.24
C GLY A 195 38.17 -4.26 -20.42
N LYS A 196 38.19 -3.87 -19.17
CA LYS A 196 37.07 -4.09 -18.22
C LYS A 196 36.59 -2.76 -17.67
N VAL A 197 35.27 -2.58 -17.69
CA VAL A 197 34.61 -1.51 -16.96
C VAL A 197 33.97 -2.14 -15.73
N GLN A 198 34.23 -1.57 -14.57
CA GLN A 198 33.58 -1.98 -13.33
C GLN A 198 32.59 -0.89 -12.90
N ILE A 199 31.36 -1.29 -12.63
CA ILE A 199 30.30 -0.41 -12.12
C ILE A 199 29.81 -1.04 -10.83
N ASN A 200 29.96 -0.32 -9.71
CA ASN A 200 29.62 -0.83 -8.36
C ASN A 200 30.19 -2.24 -8.10
N GLY A 201 31.44 -2.48 -8.50
CA GLY A 201 32.11 -3.77 -8.32
C GLY A 201 31.78 -4.86 -9.37
N GLN A 202 30.80 -4.64 -10.23
CA GLN A 202 30.48 -5.55 -11.33
C GLN A 202 31.35 -5.28 -12.55
N SER A 203 32.04 -6.30 -13.03
CA SER A 203 32.97 -6.20 -14.15
C SER A 203 32.30 -6.55 -15.46
N ILE A 204 32.39 -5.63 -16.43
CA ILE A 204 31.90 -5.78 -17.79
C ILE A 204 33.12 -5.86 -18.72
N GLU A 205 33.29 -6.98 -19.41
CA GLU A 205 34.37 -7.15 -20.36
C GLU A 205 34.01 -6.53 -21.69
N ILE A 206 34.86 -5.64 -22.21
CA ILE A 206 34.78 -5.06 -23.54
C ILE A 206 35.90 -5.68 -24.37
N LYS A 207 35.55 -6.30 -25.51
CA LYS A 207 36.50 -7.02 -26.36
C LYS A 207 36.99 -6.14 -27.50
N LYS A 208 38.20 -6.38 -27.91
CA LYS A 208 38.78 -5.78 -29.12
C LYS A 208 37.92 -6.09 -30.36
N GLY A 209 37.65 -5.05 -31.15
CA GLY A 209 36.84 -5.18 -32.38
C GLY A 209 35.33 -5.05 -32.15
N GLU A 210 34.90 -4.86 -30.90
CA GLU A 210 33.51 -4.58 -30.53
C GLU A 210 33.19 -3.11 -30.77
N THR A 211 31.96 -2.80 -31.17
CA THR A 211 31.51 -1.42 -31.38
C THR A 211 31.07 -0.77 -30.06
N LEU A 212 31.08 0.57 -30.03
CA LEU A 212 30.57 1.30 -28.88
C LEU A 212 29.08 0.98 -28.61
N GLU A 213 28.29 0.73 -29.65
CA GLU A 213 26.88 0.38 -29.51
C GLU A 213 26.68 -0.97 -28.80
N GLU A 214 27.48 -1.98 -29.12
CA GLU A 214 27.45 -3.30 -28.46
C GLU A 214 27.92 -3.21 -27.01
N ALA A 215 29.01 -2.46 -26.77
CA ALA A 215 29.48 -2.21 -25.40
C ALA A 215 28.46 -1.43 -24.55
N TYR A 216 27.85 -0.40 -25.12
CA TYR A 216 26.78 0.37 -24.46
C TYR A 216 25.59 -0.51 -24.13
N ALA A 217 25.16 -1.39 -25.04
CA ALA A 217 24.05 -2.30 -24.78
C ALA A 217 24.32 -3.22 -23.57
N ARG A 218 25.56 -3.73 -23.43
CA ARG A 218 25.95 -4.55 -22.27
C ARG A 218 26.09 -3.73 -20.99
N ILE A 219 26.63 -2.51 -21.09
CA ILE A 219 26.69 -1.59 -19.93
C ILE A 219 25.28 -1.30 -19.45
N ARG A 220 24.36 -0.96 -20.36
CA ARG A 220 22.95 -0.70 -20.02
C ARG A 220 22.28 -1.91 -19.37
N ASP A 221 22.43 -3.11 -19.97
CA ASP A 221 21.87 -4.35 -19.40
C ASP A 221 22.42 -4.67 -18.00
N CYS A 222 23.69 -4.39 -17.75
CA CYS A 222 24.29 -4.56 -16.43
C CYS A 222 23.79 -3.50 -15.43
N CYS A 223 23.72 -2.24 -15.83
CA CYS A 223 23.27 -1.13 -14.98
C CYS A 223 21.79 -1.25 -14.65
N GLU A 224 20.95 -1.66 -15.59
CA GLU A 224 19.52 -1.88 -15.35
C GLU A 224 19.29 -2.91 -14.24
N LYS A 225 20.12 -3.97 -14.20
CA LYS A 225 20.11 -4.98 -13.14
C LYS A 225 20.63 -4.46 -11.78
N MET A 226 21.28 -3.31 -11.76
CA MET A 226 21.75 -2.64 -10.54
C MET A 226 20.88 -1.44 -10.16
N ASN A 227 19.69 -1.33 -10.70
CA ASN A 227 18.79 -0.17 -10.53
C ASN A 227 19.45 1.17 -10.93
N ILE A 228 20.27 1.13 -11.98
CA ILE A 228 20.91 2.30 -12.57
C ILE A 228 20.44 2.44 -14.01
N ASP A 229 19.86 3.57 -14.34
CA ASP A 229 19.52 3.92 -15.72
C ASP A 229 20.73 4.55 -16.40
N VAL A 230 21.02 4.12 -17.64
CA VAL A 230 22.10 4.67 -18.45
C VAL A 230 21.52 5.29 -19.70
N LEU A 231 21.77 6.59 -19.87
CA LEU A 231 21.22 7.37 -20.97
C LEU A 231 22.34 8.08 -21.73
N PRO A 232 22.36 8.00 -23.07
CA PRO A 232 23.22 8.84 -23.88
C PRO A 232 22.66 10.27 -23.89
N VAL A 233 23.51 11.25 -23.56
CA VAL A 233 23.09 12.65 -23.41
C VAL A 233 24.00 13.59 -24.21
N ASN A 234 23.46 14.77 -24.55
CA ASN A 234 24.23 15.85 -25.17
C ASN A 234 24.00 17.17 -24.43
N GLY A 235 24.72 17.33 -23.31
CA GLY A 235 24.55 18.46 -22.43
C GLY A 235 23.31 18.40 -21.56
N THR A 236 22.99 19.54 -20.94
CA THR A 236 21.77 19.73 -20.13
C THR A 236 20.84 20.74 -20.81
N ASP A 237 19.55 20.59 -20.59
CA ASP A 237 18.55 21.59 -21.00
C ASP A 237 18.58 22.86 -20.15
N ALA A 238 17.65 23.80 -20.40
CA ALA A 238 17.56 25.05 -19.66
C ALA A 238 17.24 24.86 -18.16
N ASP A 239 16.65 23.73 -17.79
CA ASP A 239 16.25 23.37 -16.42
C ASP A 239 17.34 22.54 -15.70
N GLY A 240 18.47 22.28 -16.39
CA GLY A 240 19.58 21.50 -15.82
C GLY A 240 19.45 19.99 -15.97
N ASN A 241 18.40 19.49 -16.64
CA ASN A 241 18.18 18.07 -16.85
C ASN A 241 19.00 17.55 -18.04
N PRO A 242 19.45 16.28 -18.02
CA PRO A 242 20.22 15.70 -19.10
C PRO A 242 19.39 15.58 -20.38
N GLN A 243 19.87 16.17 -21.47
CA GLN A 243 19.21 16.11 -22.77
C GLN A 243 19.46 14.74 -23.42
N LYS A 244 18.44 13.87 -23.42
CA LYS A 244 18.50 12.54 -24.01
C LYS A 244 18.61 12.61 -25.53
N VAL A 245 19.58 11.90 -26.10
CA VAL A 245 19.81 11.83 -27.53
C VAL A 245 20.12 10.38 -27.93
N PRO A 246 20.01 10.01 -29.21
CA PRO A 246 20.52 8.73 -29.68
C PRO A 246 22.04 8.63 -29.47
N LEU A 247 22.59 7.42 -29.27
CA LEU A 247 24.01 7.19 -28.96
C LEU A 247 24.97 7.80 -30.03
N ASN A 248 24.56 7.85 -31.29
CA ASN A 248 25.32 8.45 -32.38
C ASN A 248 25.45 9.97 -32.29
N ALA A 249 24.63 10.64 -31.49
CA ALA A 249 24.64 12.08 -31.27
C ALA A 249 25.04 12.44 -29.82
N ALA A 250 25.34 11.45 -29.01
CA ALA A 250 25.67 11.65 -27.59
C ALA A 250 27.09 12.23 -27.44
N SER A 251 27.23 13.20 -26.55
CA SER A 251 28.51 13.73 -26.10
C SER A 251 29.01 13.07 -24.81
N SER A 252 28.13 12.46 -24.04
CA SER A 252 28.44 11.81 -22.77
C SER A 252 27.40 10.75 -22.41
N LEU A 253 27.74 9.89 -21.44
CA LEU A 253 26.82 8.93 -20.84
C LEU A 253 26.39 9.46 -19.48
N TYR A 254 25.10 9.42 -19.21
CA TYR A 254 24.49 9.80 -17.94
C TYR A 254 23.97 8.56 -17.25
N PHE A 255 24.47 8.33 -16.03
CA PHE A 255 24.06 7.24 -15.16
C PHE A 255 23.24 7.82 -14.02
N GLU A 256 22.06 7.29 -13.76
CA GLU A 256 21.19 7.76 -12.68
C GLU A 256 20.66 6.55 -11.90
N SER A 257 20.72 6.65 -10.57
CA SER A 257 20.08 5.65 -9.71
C SER A 257 18.56 5.73 -9.85
N LYS A 258 17.86 4.59 -9.92
CA LYS A 258 16.39 4.55 -9.86
C LYS A 258 15.89 4.91 -8.46
N ILE A 259 16.70 4.68 -7.43
CA ILE A 259 16.37 4.88 -6.02
C ILE A 259 16.91 6.24 -5.57
N TYR A 260 16.08 6.97 -4.80
CA TYR A 260 16.45 8.22 -4.17
C TYR A 260 17.37 7.99 -2.95
N GLY A 261 18.16 8.98 -2.59
CA GLY A 261 18.87 9.03 -1.33
C GLY A 261 20.37 9.09 -1.42
N ALA A 262 20.98 9.40 -0.28
CA ALA A 262 22.42 9.59 -0.14
C ALA A 262 23.19 8.26 -0.04
N SER A 263 22.53 7.16 0.29
CA SER A 263 23.14 5.83 0.46
C SER A 263 23.51 5.14 -0.85
N ARG A 264 23.00 5.64 -1.98
CA ARG A 264 23.19 5.04 -3.31
C ARG A 264 24.36 5.70 -4.04
N ASN A 265 25.49 5.03 -4.01
CA ASN A 265 26.66 5.48 -4.75
C ASN A 265 26.74 4.78 -6.11
N ILE A 266 27.22 5.50 -7.13
CA ILE A 266 27.55 4.95 -8.43
C ILE A 266 29.05 5.15 -8.61
N GLU A 267 29.79 4.05 -8.57
CA GLU A 267 31.23 4.02 -8.80
C GLU A 267 31.53 3.37 -10.12
N ILE A 268 32.22 4.09 -11.00
CA ILE A 268 32.63 3.61 -12.33
C ILE A 268 34.15 3.63 -12.40
N THR A 269 34.74 2.47 -12.59
CA THR A 269 36.20 2.32 -12.73
C THR A 269 36.51 1.45 -13.95
N THR A 270 37.74 1.55 -14.44
CA THR A 270 38.23 0.74 -15.58
C THR A 270 39.68 0.38 -15.38
N ASP A 271 40.07 -0.78 -15.87
CA ASP A 271 41.44 -1.29 -15.82
C ASP A 271 42.33 -0.76 -16.97
N ASN A 272 41.72 -0.18 -18.02
CA ASN A 272 42.43 0.32 -19.20
C ASN A 272 42.26 1.84 -19.37
N PRO A 273 43.34 2.65 -19.28
CA PRO A 273 43.27 4.10 -19.41
C PRO A 273 42.79 4.60 -20.77
N GLU A 274 43.00 3.83 -21.84
CA GLU A 274 42.48 4.20 -23.16
C GLU A 274 40.93 3.99 -23.21
N LEU A 275 40.45 2.96 -22.55
CA LEU A 275 39.03 2.72 -22.42
C LEU A 275 38.38 3.84 -21.55
N ALA A 276 39.06 4.27 -20.46
CA ALA A 276 38.64 5.37 -19.64
C ALA A 276 38.41 6.67 -20.42
N LYS A 277 39.35 7.00 -21.30
CA LYS A 277 39.24 8.20 -22.17
C LYS A 277 38.13 8.06 -23.21
N LYS A 278 37.97 6.88 -23.80
CA LYS A 278 36.97 6.63 -24.86
C LYS A 278 35.55 6.71 -24.34
N LEU A 279 35.31 6.16 -23.13
CA LEU A 279 34.02 6.19 -22.46
C LEU A 279 33.82 7.43 -21.57
N GLY A 280 34.84 8.28 -21.47
CA GLY A 280 34.78 9.49 -20.64
C GLY A 280 34.78 9.23 -19.12
N VAL A 281 35.23 8.05 -18.65
CA VAL A 281 35.26 7.71 -17.23
C VAL A 281 36.22 8.61 -16.44
N ASP A 282 37.37 8.97 -17.01
CA ASP A 282 38.37 9.86 -16.39
C ASP A 282 37.84 11.27 -16.07
N GLY A 283 36.81 11.73 -16.77
CA GLY A 283 36.20 13.05 -16.61
C GLY A 283 34.81 12.98 -16.00
N ALA A 284 34.45 11.89 -15.36
CA ALA A 284 33.11 11.72 -14.80
C ALA A 284 32.82 12.67 -13.63
N THR A 285 31.67 13.34 -13.67
CA THR A 285 31.20 14.21 -12.61
C THR A 285 30.13 13.45 -11.81
N ILE A 286 30.37 13.25 -10.52
CA ILE A 286 29.46 12.55 -9.62
C ILE A 286 28.64 13.60 -8.86
N THR A 287 27.33 13.51 -8.96
CA THR A 287 26.39 14.25 -8.11
C THR A 287 25.72 13.25 -7.17
N GLN A 288 26.10 13.30 -5.90
CA GLN A 288 25.56 12.40 -4.89
C GLN A 288 24.10 12.75 -4.60
N GLY A 289 23.25 11.73 -4.51
CA GLY A 289 21.88 11.86 -4.08
C GLY A 289 21.76 12.36 -2.64
N LYS A 290 20.61 12.87 -2.31
CA LYS A 290 20.31 13.37 -0.97
C LYS A 290 18.99 12.78 -0.49
N ASP A 291 18.92 12.50 0.80
CA ASP A 291 17.68 12.13 1.46
C ASP A 291 16.79 13.36 1.63
N ALA A 292 15.49 13.16 1.66
CA ALA A 292 14.58 14.23 2.02
C ALA A 292 14.84 14.70 3.46
N VAL A 293 14.63 15.97 3.72
CA VAL A 293 14.62 16.50 5.09
C VAL A 293 13.26 17.13 5.33
N VAL A 294 12.52 16.55 6.27
CA VAL A 294 11.16 16.96 6.59
C VAL A 294 11.08 17.40 8.04
N ALA A 295 10.47 18.55 8.26
CA ALA A 295 10.12 19.05 9.59
C ALA A 295 8.63 18.82 9.85
N LEU A 296 8.28 18.23 11.01
CA LEU A 296 6.91 18.01 11.42
C LEU A 296 6.38 19.24 12.14
N ASP A 297 5.17 19.67 11.79
CA ASP A 297 4.47 20.67 12.58
C ASP A 297 3.76 19.98 13.76
N THR A 298 4.33 20.11 14.95
CA THR A 298 3.80 19.54 16.19
C THR A 298 2.56 20.28 16.72
N THR A 299 2.09 21.33 16.01
CA THR A 299 0.84 22.03 16.35
C THR A 299 -0.35 21.46 15.58
N SER A 300 -0.09 20.66 14.53
CA SER A 300 -1.11 20.07 13.65
C SER A 300 -0.98 18.55 13.61
N GLY A 301 -1.73 17.86 14.45
CA GLY A 301 -1.88 16.39 14.44
C GLY A 301 -0.69 15.58 14.96
N PHE A 302 0.55 15.98 14.70
CA PHE A 302 1.73 15.26 15.19
C PHE A 302 2.00 15.51 16.66
N SER A 303 2.35 14.46 17.38
CA SER A 303 2.81 14.57 18.76
C SER A 303 4.21 15.16 18.84
N LYS A 304 4.55 15.81 19.96
CA LYS A 304 5.92 16.30 20.25
C LYS A 304 6.94 15.17 20.42
N THR A 305 6.47 13.94 20.58
CA THR A 305 7.32 12.75 20.73
C THR A 305 7.47 11.96 19.43
N ALA A 306 6.79 12.40 18.37
CA ALA A 306 6.90 11.77 17.05
C ALA A 306 8.34 11.82 16.54
N THR A 307 8.82 10.72 16.03
CA THR A 307 10.16 10.55 15.45
C THR A 307 10.04 10.33 13.96
N THR A 308 10.93 10.94 13.20
CA THR A 308 11.03 10.76 11.76
C THR A 308 12.21 9.88 11.41
N PHE A 309 11.98 8.89 10.58
CA PHE A 309 13.03 8.14 9.90
C PHE A 309 12.87 8.39 8.40
N VAL A 310 13.98 8.77 7.76
CA VAL A 310 13.97 9.11 6.33
C VAL A 310 14.94 8.21 5.59
N GLU A 311 14.46 7.59 4.52
CA GLU A 311 15.26 6.82 3.59
C GLU A 311 14.92 7.26 2.17
N GLY A 312 15.83 8.01 1.57
CA GLY A 312 15.61 8.62 0.26
C GLY A 312 14.42 9.58 0.25
N ASN A 313 13.36 9.18 -0.46
CA ASN A 313 12.08 9.91 -0.56
C ASN A 313 11.01 9.42 0.42
N ARG A 314 11.26 8.32 1.12
CA ARG A 314 10.31 7.72 2.05
C ARG A 314 10.53 8.28 3.46
N VAL A 315 9.50 8.85 4.02
CA VAL A 315 9.50 9.46 5.35
C VAL A 315 8.55 8.69 6.25
N THR A 316 9.09 7.93 7.18
CA THR A 316 8.32 7.20 8.19
C THR A 316 8.25 8.04 9.45
N VAL A 317 7.05 8.38 9.89
CA VAL A 317 6.79 9.08 11.14
C VAL A 317 6.16 8.11 12.11
N SER A 318 6.85 7.85 13.21
CA SER A 318 6.38 6.94 14.25
C SER A 318 6.31 7.61 15.60
N ASP A 319 5.34 7.20 16.44
CA ASP A 319 5.17 7.65 17.82
C ASP A 319 4.75 6.49 18.72
N ARG A 320 4.60 6.77 20.00
CA ARG A 320 4.16 5.80 21.00
C ARG A 320 2.71 5.37 20.72
N GLY A 321 2.40 4.11 21.02
CA GLY A 321 1.05 3.59 20.92
C GLY A 321 0.72 2.95 19.58
N GLY A 322 1.69 2.76 18.67
CA GLY A 322 1.45 2.13 17.37
C GLY A 322 1.18 3.11 16.23
N PHE A 323 1.23 4.42 16.52
CA PHE A 323 1.11 5.44 15.46
C PHE A 323 2.28 5.34 14.47
N GLU A 324 1.97 5.10 13.22
CA GLU A 324 2.93 5.14 12.13
C GLU A 324 2.25 5.64 10.86
N ILE A 325 2.86 6.61 10.20
CA ILE A 325 2.48 7.07 8.86
C ILE A 325 3.73 7.10 7.99
N VAL A 326 3.62 6.56 6.80
CA VAL A 326 4.68 6.56 5.80
C VAL A 326 4.29 7.45 4.64
N PHE A 327 5.08 8.49 4.40
CA PHE A 327 4.92 9.43 3.30
C PHE A 327 5.93 9.15 2.19
N ASP A 328 5.49 9.29 0.95
CA ASP A 328 6.37 9.48 -0.20
C ASP A 328 6.44 10.98 -0.54
N VAL A 329 7.64 11.51 -0.62
CA VAL A 329 7.91 12.91 -0.95
C VAL A 329 8.73 13.07 -2.24
N ALA A 330 8.74 12.05 -3.10
CA ALA A 330 9.54 12.05 -4.35
C ALA A 330 9.22 13.22 -5.29
N GLY A 331 7.97 13.65 -5.34
CA GLY A 331 7.51 14.75 -6.19
C GLY A 331 7.52 16.12 -5.54
N ALA A 332 7.99 16.24 -4.30
CA ALA A 332 7.93 17.48 -3.55
C ALA A 332 9.17 18.37 -3.77
N GLU A 333 8.95 19.66 -3.90
CA GLU A 333 10.04 20.64 -4.01
C GLU A 333 10.51 21.10 -2.63
N ALA A 334 11.79 21.44 -2.54
CA ALA A 334 12.36 22.00 -1.30
C ALA A 334 11.72 23.34 -0.94
N GLY A 335 11.40 23.54 0.34
CA GLY A 335 10.76 24.76 0.86
C GLY A 335 9.23 24.77 0.68
N THR A 336 8.60 23.62 0.37
CA THR A 336 7.13 23.50 0.27
C THR A 336 6.56 22.86 1.52
N ASP A 337 5.36 23.30 1.88
CA ASP A 337 4.58 22.71 2.94
C ASP A 337 3.53 21.75 2.35
N ALA A 338 3.20 20.71 3.08
CA ALA A 338 2.16 19.77 2.71
C ALA A 338 1.25 19.49 3.91
N ASP A 339 -0.04 19.71 3.71
CA ASP A 339 -1.10 19.37 4.65
C ASP A 339 -1.74 18.07 4.18
N VAL A 340 -1.56 17.02 4.94
CA VAL A 340 -2.16 15.72 4.68
C VAL A 340 -3.31 15.51 5.63
N THR A 341 -4.52 15.47 5.12
CA THR A 341 -5.74 15.25 5.89
C THR A 341 -6.15 13.79 5.78
N VAL A 342 -6.28 13.12 6.92
CA VAL A 342 -6.80 11.75 7.01
C VAL A 342 -8.32 11.83 7.03
N LEU A 343 -8.95 11.16 6.08
CA LEU A 343 -10.39 11.17 5.87
C LEU A 343 -11.04 9.96 6.58
N ASP A 344 -12.25 10.18 7.08
CA ASP A 344 -13.11 9.11 7.58
C ASP A 344 -13.81 8.38 6.40
N ALA A 345 -13.01 7.83 5.51
CA ALA A 345 -13.47 7.18 4.29
C ALA A 345 -12.48 6.10 3.83
N GLY A 346 -12.96 5.13 3.07
CA GLY A 346 -12.15 4.08 2.46
C GLY A 346 -12.20 2.73 3.18
N PHE A 347 -12.36 2.72 4.52
CA PHE A 347 -12.54 1.48 5.28
C PHE A 347 -13.89 0.79 4.98
N VAL A 348 -13.99 -0.47 5.31
CA VAL A 348 -15.22 -1.26 5.17
C VAL A 348 -15.99 -1.29 6.48
N ALA A 349 -17.06 -0.49 6.60
CA ALA A 349 -17.93 -0.47 7.78
C ALA A 349 -18.96 -1.60 7.70
N ILE A 350 -19.02 -2.46 8.72
CA ILE A 350 -19.96 -3.57 8.83
C ILE A 350 -20.92 -3.30 9.97
N GLN A 351 -22.19 -3.06 9.66
CA GLN A 351 -23.26 -2.86 10.65
C GLN A 351 -23.59 -4.18 11.36
N ILE A 352 -23.23 -4.27 12.65
CA ILE A 352 -23.43 -5.46 13.50
C ILE A 352 -24.53 -5.29 14.53
N GLY A 353 -25.16 -4.14 14.58
CA GLY A 353 -26.25 -3.85 15.50
C GLY A 353 -27.49 -3.31 14.82
N SER A 354 -28.58 -3.18 15.59
CA SER A 354 -29.88 -2.69 15.10
C SER A 354 -30.02 -1.18 15.12
N ASN A 355 -29.08 -0.44 15.73
CA ASN A 355 -29.12 1.00 15.90
C ASN A 355 -27.96 1.67 15.17
N GLU A 356 -28.07 2.97 14.96
CA GLU A 356 -27.03 3.82 14.40
C GLU A 356 -25.75 3.78 15.26
N GLY A 357 -24.56 3.73 14.60
CA GLY A 357 -23.26 3.69 15.27
C GLY A 357 -22.93 2.34 15.92
N GLN A 358 -23.58 1.25 15.49
CA GLN A 358 -23.26 -0.12 15.91
C GLN A 358 -22.62 -0.88 14.75
N ASP A 359 -21.53 -0.37 14.28
CA ASP A 359 -20.71 -0.87 13.18
C ASP A 359 -19.29 -1.21 13.65
N ILE A 360 -18.61 -2.00 12.88
CA ILE A 360 -17.17 -2.29 12.99
C ILE A 360 -16.52 -1.85 11.70
N ASP A 361 -15.48 -1.04 11.83
CA ASP A 361 -14.67 -0.62 10.71
C ASP A 361 -13.51 -1.60 10.52
N ILE A 362 -13.33 -2.03 9.28
CA ILE A 362 -12.23 -2.91 8.86
C ILE A 362 -11.38 -2.12 7.89
N SER A 363 -10.12 -1.90 8.25
CA SER A 363 -9.11 -1.27 7.42
C SER A 363 -8.06 -2.33 7.04
N ILE A 364 -7.78 -2.45 5.74
CA ILE A 364 -6.74 -3.34 5.22
C ILE A 364 -5.79 -2.47 4.41
N PRO A 365 -4.51 -2.36 4.84
CA PRO A 365 -3.53 -1.57 4.11
C PRO A 365 -3.20 -2.21 2.76
N ALA A 366 -2.67 -1.41 1.84
CA ALA A 366 -2.16 -1.89 0.58
C ALA A 366 -1.01 -2.89 0.78
N VAL A 367 -1.01 -3.97 0.02
CA VAL A 367 0.03 -5.00 0.05
C VAL A 367 0.60 -5.16 -1.36
N THR A 368 1.18 -4.08 -1.87
CA THR A 368 1.88 -4.03 -3.15
C THR A 368 3.39 -3.97 -2.94
N CYS A 369 4.17 -4.27 -3.94
CA CYS A 369 5.64 -4.14 -3.86
C CYS A 369 6.08 -2.72 -3.51
N GLU A 370 5.31 -1.71 -3.91
CA GLU A 370 5.55 -0.31 -3.57
C GLU A 370 5.27 -0.02 -2.09
N SER A 371 4.11 -0.44 -1.57
CA SER A 371 3.75 -0.23 -0.17
C SER A 371 4.69 -0.95 0.79
N LEU A 372 5.14 -2.15 0.42
CA LEU A 372 6.10 -2.97 1.16
C LEU A 372 7.57 -2.54 0.98
N ASN A 373 7.85 -1.53 0.14
CA ASN A 373 9.21 -1.03 -0.15
C ASN A 373 10.17 -2.08 -0.75
N ILE A 374 9.66 -3.03 -1.51
CA ILE A 374 10.46 -4.11 -2.13
C ILE A 374 10.65 -3.96 -3.64
N GLN A 375 10.04 -2.96 -4.27
CA GLN A 375 10.02 -2.78 -5.73
C GLN A 375 11.41 -2.66 -6.39
N TYR A 376 12.43 -2.21 -5.63
CA TYR A 376 13.80 -2.04 -6.11
C TYR A 376 14.77 -3.09 -5.55
N CYS A 377 14.28 -4.21 -5.02
CA CYS A 377 15.13 -5.30 -4.54
C CYS A 377 16.01 -5.86 -5.65
N ASN A 378 17.32 -5.91 -5.39
CA ASN A 378 18.31 -6.39 -6.34
C ASN A 378 19.35 -7.27 -5.66
N VAL A 379 19.41 -8.53 -6.07
CA VAL A 379 20.32 -9.53 -5.48
C VAL A 379 21.56 -9.84 -6.35
N CYS A 380 21.78 -9.08 -7.43
CA CYS A 380 22.93 -9.29 -8.31
C CYS A 380 24.26 -8.91 -7.64
N THR A 381 24.24 -8.04 -6.63
CA THR A 381 25.41 -7.68 -5.81
C THR A 381 25.30 -8.29 -4.42
N HIS A 382 26.44 -8.49 -3.74
CA HIS A 382 26.43 -9.00 -2.37
C HIS A 382 25.70 -8.06 -1.40
N ASP A 383 26.01 -6.77 -1.48
CA ASP A 383 25.41 -5.75 -0.60
C ASP A 383 23.92 -5.58 -0.87
N GLY A 384 23.52 -5.57 -2.16
CA GLY A 384 22.11 -5.56 -2.54
C GLY A 384 21.33 -6.77 -2.05
N ALA A 385 21.94 -7.97 -2.10
CA ALA A 385 21.32 -9.17 -1.57
C ALA A 385 21.12 -9.11 -0.04
N GLN A 386 22.07 -8.55 0.71
CA GLN A 386 21.93 -8.33 2.16
C GLN A 386 20.85 -7.30 2.49
N GLU A 387 20.77 -6.24 1.72
CA GLU A 387 19.72 -5.23 1.86
C GLU A 387 18.33 -5.83 1.58
N CYS A 388 18.20 -6.62 0.50
CA CYS A 388 16.95 -7.31 0.18
C CYS A 388 16.48 -8.24 1.31
N ILE A 389 17.39 -8.93 2.02
CA ILE A 389 17.02 -9.73 3.19
C ILE A 389 16.33 -8.87 4.25
N THR A 390 16.86 -7.68 4.54
CA THR A 390 16.29 -6.77 5.54
C THR A 390 14.94 -6.24 5.08
N LEU A 391 14.82 -5.83 3.81
CA LEU A 391 13.56 -5.34 3.23
C LEU A 391 12.47 -6.42 3.24
N PHE A 392 12.79 -7.67 2.89
CA PHE A 392 11.82 -8.75 2.97
C PHE A 392 11.45 -9.12 4.42
N ASP A 393 12.38 -9.01 5.38
CA ASP A 393 12.06 -9.19 6.80
C ASP A 393 11.08 -8.11 7.31
N GLU A 394 11.22 -6.88 6.86
CA GLU A 394 10.30 -5.77 7.19
C GLU A 394 8.93 -5.97 6.52
N ALA A 395 8.92 -6.35 5.25
CA ALA A 395 7.68 -6.66 4.52
C ALA A 395 6.90 -7.81 5.18
N ILE A 396 7.59 -8.90 5.57
CA ILE A 396 6.97 -10.02 6.30
C ILE A 396 6.37 -9.54 7.63
N LYS A 397 7.05 -8.66 8.38
CA LYS A 397 6.51 -8.10 9.62
C LYS A 397 5.26 -7.28 9.38
N GLN A 398 5.22 -6.46 8.32
CA GLN A 398 4.04 -5.66 7.97
C GLN A 398 2.85 -6.56 7.61
N VAL A 399 3.06 -7.57 6.75
CA VAL A 399 2.01 -8.54 6.37
C VAL A 399 1.54 -9.35 7.57
N SER A 400 2.45 -9.82 8.42
CA SER A 400 2.11 -10.53 9.66
C SER A 400 1.32 -9.67 10.65
N ALA A 401 1.62 -8.37 10.75
CA ALA A 401 0.84 -7.44 11.54
C ALA A 401 -0.60 -7.34 11.02
N CYS A 402 -0.80 -7.24 9.70
CA CYS A 402 -2.13 -7.26 9.10
C CYS A 402 -2.90 -8.54 9.42
N LEU A 403 -2.23 -9.71 9.36
CA LEU A 403 -2.81 -11.01 9.71
C LEU A 403 -3.24 -11.10 11.18
N LEU A 404 -2.49 -10.48 12.10
CA LEU A 404 -2.85 -10.43 13.51
C LEU A 404 -4.10 -9.57 13.78
N TYR A 405 -4.29 -8.49 13.03
CA TYR A 405 -5.50 -7.65 13.14
C TYR A 405 -6.73 -8.31 12.52
N THR A 406 -6.56 -9.06 11.44
CA THR A 406 -7.65 -9.75 10.75
C THR A 406 -8.05 -11.07 11.41
N SER A 407 -7.13 -11.73 12.13
CA SER A 407 -7.40 -13.03 12.77
C SER A 407 -8.04 -12.83 14.16
N PRO A 408 -9.24 -13.36 14.43
CA PRO A 408 -9.85 -13.27 15.76
C PRO A 408 -8.96 -13.97 16.79
N SER A 409 -8.58 -13.20 17.83
CA SER A 409 -7.75 -13.70 18.93
C SER A 409 -8.27 -15.02 19.48
N PRO A 410 -7.40 -16.00 19.81
CA PRO A 410 -7.81 -17.24 20.51
C PRO A 410 -8.57 -17.01 21.79
N ARG A 411 -8.46 -15.81 22.41
CA ARG A 411 -9.21 -15.41 23.61
C ARG A 411 -10.69 -15.17 23.31
N ASP A 412 -11.05 -14.70 22.12
CA ASP A 412 -12.43 -14.40 21.76
C ASP A 412 -13.22 -15.69 21.43
N ARG A 413 -12.52 -16.77 21.01
CA ARG A 413 -13.13 -18.10 20.82
C ARG A 413 -13.53 -18.80 22.13
N SER A 414 -13.04 -18.35 23.28
CA SER A 414 -13.35 -18.91 24.58
C SER A 414 -14.55 -18.28 25.27
N LEU A 415 -15.13 -17.23 24.68
CA LEU A 415 -16.28 -16.45 25.22
C LEU A 415 -17.57 -16.62 24.40
N SER A 416 -17.56 -17.44 23.33
CA SER A 416 -18.74 -17.76 22.52
C SER A 416 -19.36 -19.12 22.88
#